data_8cd5562dd59af113c4c7c33648a3ad7d
#
_entry.id   8cd5562dd59af113c4c7c33648a3ad7d
#
_cell.length_a   1.000
_cell.length_b   1.000
_cell.length_c   1.000
_cell.angle_alpha   90.00
_cell.angle_beta   90.00
_cell.angle_gamma   90.00
#
_symmetry.space_group_name_H-M   'P 1'
#
loop_
_entity.id
_entity.type
_entity.pdbx_description
1 polymer ?
#
loop_
_entity_poly.entity_id
_entity_poly.type
_entity_poly.pdbx_seq_one_letter_code
_entity_poly.pdbx_strand_id
1 'polypeptide(L)'
;KLQIAIFHNIRHLTAYTDLLQENGYHCALSGKWHLGDSMTPQHGFSEWYTIGRGGCEYFHPDIVENGNLEFKDGYVTDLIGENARNTIRKLAGKAAPFYLSVHFTAPHSPWDEKSHPEKYLDMYRDCSFEATPDLPIHPNQVKTCPYGTGERRKELLRGYYAAITAMDYQVGLMLELLDELGIREDTLIMFTSDNGMNLGHHGIWGKGNGTYPQNMYDTSVKVPFLASWKGHIPENQVCEAMCSHYDIFPTLQELLQLSGDVRQKLPGRSFLNWLEHPNGTDERSIVIVDEYGPVRMVRNHDWKLVQRYPEGPNELYHISEDTEEECNLYGNPRYESLALDMRKQLEHIFAEYGDSELDGTKEAIYGTGQFGPVGKFAVSTQRFEGKADKAD
;
A
#
# COMPACT_ATOMS: atom_id res chain seq x y z
N LYS A 1 26.22 -3.39 15.45
CA LYS A 1 26.19 -2.62 14.18
C LYS A 1 24.94 -3.04 13.47
N LEU A 2 23.99 -2.12 13.31
CA LEU A 2 22.82 -2.32 12.44
C LEU A 2 23.35 -2.43 11.00
N GLN A 3 23.08 -3.56 10.37
CA GLN A 3 23.41 -3.78 8.97
C GLN A 3 22.14 -3.55 8.16
N ILE A 4 22.06 -2.42 7.47
CA ILE A 4 20.99 -2.15 6.51
C ILE A 4 21.36 -2.87 5.22
N ALA A 5 20.41 -3.62 4.67
CA ALA A 5 20.62 -4.28 3.39
C ALA A 5 20.72 -3.22 2.28
N ILE A 6 21.83 -3.20 1.57
CA ILE A 6 22.08 -2.27 0.45
C ILE A 6 21.52 -2.91 -0.83
N PHE A 7 20.22 -2.98 -0.95
CA PHE A 7 19.55 -3.38 -2.18
C PHE A 7 18.83 -2.16 -2.80
N HIS A 8 18.95 -2.03 -4.09
CA HIS A 8 18.25 -1.01 -4.89
C HIS A 8 17.26 -1.72 -5.81
N ASN A 9 16.13 -2.13 -5.27
CA ASN A 9 15.21 -3.04 -5.97
C ASN A 9 14.64 -2.45 -7.26
N ILE A 10 14.42 -1.14 -7.33
CA ILE A 10 13.79 -0.47 -8.47
C ILE A 10 14.74 0.43 -9.28
N ARG A 11 16.04 0.42 -9.00
CA ARG A 11 17.02 1.32 -9.62
C ARG A 11 17.04 1.29 -11.16
N HIS A 12 16.65 0.17 -11.76
CA HIS A 12 16.61 -0.01 -13.21
C HIS A 12 15.34 0.53 -13.86
N LEU A 13 14.34 0.91 -13.07
CA LEU A 13 13.08 1.47 -13.54
C LEU A 13 13.14 3.01 -13.52
N THR A 14 12.23 3.66 -14.24
CA THR A 14 11.95 5.09 -14.09
C THR A 14 10.79 5.26 -13.15
N ALA A 15 10.98 6.01 -12.06
CA ALA A 15 9.89 6.44 -11.19
C ALA A 15 9.29 7.77 -11.69
N TYR A 16 8.02 8.03 -11.38
CA TYR A 16 7.45 9.35 -11.72
C TYR A 16 8.18 10.50 -11.02
N THR A 17 8.81 10.24 -9.89
CA THR A 17 9.63 11.21 -9.16
C THR A 17 10.94 11.55 -9.88
N ASP A 18 11.49 10.64 -10.70
CA ASP A 18 12.60 10.96 -11.61
C ASP A 18 12.14 12.00 -12.65
N LEU A 19 10.97 11.76 -13.28
CA LEU A 19 10.41 12.73 -14.23
C LEU A 19 10.07 14.06 -13.57
N LEU A 20 9.51 14.06 -12.37
CA LEU A 20 9.25 15.30 -11.62
C LEU A 20 10.54 16.09 -11.43
N GLN A 21 11.60 15.45 -10.98
CA GLN A 21 12.89 16.10 -10.76
C GLN A 21 13.49 16.63 -12.08
N GLU A 22 13.42 15.86 -13.18
CA GLU A 22 13.86 16.28 -14.51
C GLU A 22 13.06 17.47 -15.05
N ASN A 23 11.78 17.62 -14.64
CA ASN A 23 10.92 18.76 -14.96
C ASN A 23 10.96 19.89 -13.93
N GLY A 24 11.98 19.91 -13.06
CA GLY A 24 12.29 21.04 -12.18
C GLY A 24 11.58 21.00 -10.81
N TYR A 25 10.94 19.92 -10.44
CA TYR A 25 10.37 19.78 -9.10
C TYR A 25 11.43 19.45 -8.07
N HIS A 26 11.29 19.99 -6.86
CA HIS A 26 11.98 19.51 -5.69
C HIS A 26 11.21 18.33 -5.08
N CYS A 27 11.79 17.14 -5.14
CA CYS A 27 11.15 15.94 -4.58
C CYS A 27 11.67 15.64 -3.19
N ALA A 28 10.75 15.48 -2.23
CA ALA A 28 11.02 15.19 -0.84
C ALA A 28 10.27 13.95 -0.35
N LEU A 29 10.88 13.18 0.57
CA LEU A 29 10.27 12.05 1.23
C LEU A 29 10.41 12.18 2.74
N SER A 30 9.30 11.96 3.45
CA SER A 30 9.25 11.86 4.91
C SER A 30 8.55 10.58 5.32
N GLY A 31 9.26 9.62 5.90
CA GLY A 31 8.70 8.39 6.45
C GLY A 31 9.27 7.09 5.87
N LYS A 32 8.45 6.09 5.67
CA LYS A 32 8.87 4.75 5.27
C LYS A 32 9.33 4.70 3.81
N TRP A 33 10.55 4.14 3.59
CA TRP A 33 11.02 3.73 2.27
C TRP A 33 10.95 2.24 2.14
N HIS A 34 10.65 1.38 1.92
CA HIS A 34 10.64 -0.10 1.96
C HIS A 34 11.07 -0.74 0.62
N LEU A 35 11.85 -0.01 -0.18
CA LEU A 35 12.29 -0.47 -1.50
C LEU A 35 13.82 -0.71 -1.55
N GLY A 36 14.40 -1.13 -0.43
CA GLY A 36 15.82 -1.44 -0.30
C GLY A 36 16.55 -0.45 0.60
N ASP A 37 17.68 0.10 0.14
CA ASP A 37 18.53 1.03 0.90
C ASP A 37 17.76 2.30 1.33
N SER A 38 17.65 2.49 2.64
CA SER A 38 17.04 3.70 3.23
C SER A 38 18.06 4.80 3.55
N MET A 39 19.38 4.54 3.39
CA MET A 39 20.43 5.47 3.79
C MET A 39 20.60 6.64 2.83
N THR A 40 20.30 6.42 1.55
CA THR A 40 20.57 7.41 0.50
C THR A 40 19.30 7.73 -0.30
N PRO A 41 19.11 9.02 -0.69
CA PRO A 41 18.04 9.38 -1.60
C PRO A 41 18.10 8.61 -2.92
N GLN A 42 16.94 8.24 -3.45
CA GLN A 42 16.77 7.51 -4.70
C GLN A 42 15.69 8.16 -5.56
N HIS A 43 15.66 7.87 -6.85
CA HIS A 43 14.58 8.23 -7.77
C HIS A 43 14.12 9.70 -7.70
N GLY A 44 15.04 10.61 -7.97
CA GLY A 44 14.70 12.05 -8.03
C GLY A 44 14.51 12.74 -6.68
N PHE A 45 14.46 12.00 -5.57
CA PHE A 45 14.37 12.59 -4.24
C PHE A 45 15.67 13.30 -3.84
N SER A 46 15.56 14.52 -3.33
CA SER A 46 16.67 15.32 -2.82
C SER A 46 16.58 15.62 -1.32
N GLU A 47 15.39 15.66 -0.77
CA GLU A 47 15.12 15.75 0.66
C GLU A 47 14.69 14.36 1.16
N TRP A 48 15.38 13.84 2.19
CA TRP A 48 15.26 12.45 2.58
C TRP A 48 15.28 12.28 4.08
N TYR A 49 14.12 11.93 4.62
CA TYR A 49 13.93 11.62 6.03
C TYR A 49 13.17 10.31 6.14
N THR A 50 13.86 9.22 6.47
CA THR A 50 13.25 7.89 6.41
C THR A 50 13.44 7.11 7.70
N ILE A 51 12.54 6.14 7.95
CA ILE A 51 12.82 5.09 8.91
C ILE A 51 13.93 4.19 8.33
N GLY A 52 14.84 3.72 9.20
CA GLY A 52 16.06 3.00 8.76
C GLY A 52 15.81 1.64 8.16
N ARG A 53 14.66 1.02 8.46
CA ARG A 53 14.25 -0.31 8.00
C ARG A 53 12.82 -0.30 7.48
N GLY A 54 12.35 -1.43 6.95
CA GLY A 54 10.98 -1.58 6.46
C GLY A 54 9.88 -1.46 7.54
N GLY A 55 10.25 -1.46 8.82
CA GLY A 55 9.40 -1.21 9.97
C GLY A 55 10.21 -0.71 11.16
N CYS A 56 9.57 -0.08 12.13
CA CYS A 56 10.18 0.40 13.37
C CYS A 56 9.18 0.31 14.53
N GLU A 57 9.68 0.43 15.75
CA GLU A 57 8.84 0.71 16.91
C GLU A 57 8.21 2.10 16.78
N TYR A 58 7.02 2.28 17.35
CA TYR A 58 6.37 3.59 17.33
C TYR A 58 7.07 4.64 18.21
N PHE A 59 7.64 4.21 19.32
CA PHE A 59 8.50 5.05 20.15
C PHE A 59 9.98 4.71 19.91
N HIS A 60 10.84 5.70 19.94
CA HIS A 60 12.29 5.60 19.68
C HIS A 60 12.63 4.94 18.34
N PRO A 61 12.02 5.40 17.22
CA PRO A 61 12.31 4.84 15.92
C PRO A 61 13.75 5.08 15.49
N ASP A 62 14.25 4.17 14.65
CA ASP A 62 15.50 4.36 13.92
C ASP A 62 15.22 5.21 12.67
N ILE A 63 15.78 6.40 12.62
CA ILE A 63 15.58 7.39 11.56
C ILE A 63 16.87 7.64 10.80
N VAL A 64 16.78 7.72 9.49
CA VAL A 64 17.85 8.20 8.61
C VAL A 64 17.58 9.66 8.26
N GLU A 65 18.48 10.50 8.66
CA GLU A 65 18.46 11.92 8.33
C GLU A 65 19.87 12.37 7.90
N ASN A 66 19.97 13.07 6.77
CA ASN A 66 21.27 13.51 6.21
C ASN A 66 22.31 12.37 6.07
N GLY A 67 21.85 11.16 5.71
CA GLY A 67 22.73 9.98 5.56
C GLY A 67 23.20 9.34 6.87
N ASN A 68 22.71 9.79 8.01
CA ASN A 68 23.02 9.24 9.33
C ASN A 68 21.82 8.46 9.88
N LEU A 69 22.07 7.26 10.42
CA LEU A 69 21.07 6.48 11.12
C LEU A 69 21.16 6.71 12.62
N GLU A 70 20.11 7.20 13.21
CA GLU A 70 20.00 7.52 14.63
C GLU A 70 18.67 7.05 15.21
N PHE A 71 18.67 6.64 16.48
CA PHE A 71 17.42 6.50 17.23
C PHE A 71 16.95 7.88 17.69
N LYS A 72 15.71 8.24 17.35
CA LYS A 72 15.11 9.50 17.75
C LYS A 72 14.16 9.30 18.92
N ASP A 73 14.21 10.20 19.88
CA ASP A 73 13.18 10.26 20.92
C ASP A 73 11.88 10.81 20.33
N GLY A 74 10.77 10.14 20.66
CA GLY A 74 9.45 10.60 20.24
C GLY A 74 8.62 9.49 19.59
N TYR A 75 7.44 9.86 19.16
CA TYR A 75 6.48 9.00 18.47
C TYR A 75 6.66 9.12 16.96
N VAL A 76 6.89 8.03 16.26
CA VAL A 76 7.29 8.04 14.84
C VAL A 76 6.32 8.81 13.94
N THR A 77 5.02 8.71 14.21
CA THR A 77 3.98 9.45 13.47
C THR A 77 4.14 10.95 13.61
N ASP A 78 4.44 11.42 14.83
CA ASP A 78 4.68 12.86 15.09
C ASP A 78 5.97 13.32 14.41
N LEU A 79 7.05 12.54 14.49
CA LEU A 79 8.34 12.86 13.86
C LEU A 79 8.22 12.95 12.33
N ILE A 80 7.51 12.03 11.69
CA ILE A 80 7.25 12.06 10.24
C ILE A 80 6.42 13.31 9.88
N GLY A 81 5.34 13.57 10.61
CA GLY A 81 4.47 14.72 10.35
C GLY A 81 5.16 16.05 10.59
N GLU A 82 6.00 16.16 11.61
CA GLU A 82 6.81 17.36 11.89
C GLU A 82 7.85 17.62 10.78
N ASN A 83 8.58 16.57 10.37
CA ASN A 83 9.52 16.67 9.26
C ASN A 83 8.79 17.08 7.96
N ALA A 84 7.63 16.51 7.67
CA ALA A 84 6.82 16.88 6.52
C ALA A 84 6.44 18.36 6.54
N ARG A 85 5.95 18.89 7.66
CA ARG A 85 5.63 20.33 7.81
C ARG A 85 6.86 21.22 7.66
N ASN A 86 7.99 20.84 8.22
CA ASN A 86 9.25 21.59 8.07
C ASN A 86 9.70 21.61 6.61
N THR A 87 9.53 20.47 5.91
CA THR A 87 9.82 20.37 4.47
C THR A 87 8.89 21.25 3.64
N ILE A 88 7.57 21.28 3.93
CA ILE A 88 6.61 22.17 3.28
C ILE A 88 7.05 23.63 3.45
N ARG A 89 7.35 24.09 4.68
CA ARG A 89 7.81 25.47 4.92
C ARG A 89 9.08 25.82 4.13
N LYS A 90 10.03 24.89 4.11
CA LYS A 90 11.30 25.05 3.38
C LYS A 90 11.09 25.17 1.87
N LEU A 91 10.22 24.32 1.30
CA LEU A 91 10.03 24.23 -0.15
C LEU A 91 9.05 25.27 -0.68
N ALA A 92 8.02 25.65 0.07
CA ALA A 92 7.08 26.71 -0.28
C ALA A 92 7.76 28.08 -0.44
N GLY A 93 8.90 28.31 0.18
CA GLY A 93 9.70 29.52 0.01
C GLY A 93 10.57 29.54 -1.26
N LYS A 94 10.59 28.47 -2.06
CA LYS A 94 11.36 28.39 -3.31
C LYS A 94 10.52 28.73 -4.52
N ALA A 95 11.17 29.18 -5.59
CA ALA A 95 10.50 29.49 -6.85
C ALA A 95 10.07 28.23 -7.65
N ALA A 96 10.75 27.11 -7.43
CA ALA A 96 10.46 25.84 -8.10
C ALA A 96 9.31 25.10 -7.40
N PRO A 97 8.46 24.38 -8.13
CA PRO A 97 7.43 23.54 -7.53
C PRO A 97 8.05 22.37 -6.74
N PHE A 98 7.25 21.78 -5.84
CA PHE A 98 7.72 20.65 -5.06
C PHE A 98 6.72 19.48 -5.10
N TYR A 99 7.27 18.29 -4.88
CA TYR A 99 6.54 17.07 -4.59
C TYR A 99 6.98 16.55 -3.21
N LEU A 100 6.04 16.24 -2.35
CA LEU A 100 6.31 15.67 -1.04
C LEU A 100 5.54 14.35 -0.88
N SER A 101 6.27 13.28 -0.67
CA SER A 101 5.75 11.97 -0.27
C SER A 101 5.83 11.82 1.24
N VAL A 102 4.69 11.64 1.91
CA VAL A 102 4.63 11.41 3.36
C VAL A 102 4.16 9.98 3.61
N HIS A 103 5.08 9.14 4.05
CA HIS A 103 4.86 7.71 4.23
C HIS A 103 4.80 7.34 5.70
N PHE A 104 3.63 7.48 6.32
CA PHE A 104 3.45 7.07 7.70
C PHE A 104 3.61 5.56 7.88
N THR A 105 4.17 5.13 9.01
CA THR A 105 4.14 3.72 9.42
C THR A 105 2.73 3.34 9.86
N ALA A 106 2.00 4.26 10.47
CA ALA A 106 0.62 4.07 10.91
C ALA A 106 -0.30 3.73 9.72
N PRO A 107 -1.25 2.77 9.89
CA PRO A 107 -1.55 2.02 11.11
C PRO A 107 -0.92 0.62 11.18
N HIS A 108 0.27 0.39 10.63
CA HIS A 108 0.98 -0.89 10.72
C HIS A 108 1.20 -1.31 12.20
N SER A 109 1.23 -2.62 12.47
CA SER A 109 1.59 -3.12 13.82
C SER A 109 2.98 -2.61 14.27
N PRO A 110 3.28 -2.57 15.60
CA PRO A 110 2.55 -3.17 16.72
C PRO A 110 1.33 -2.35 17.18
N TRP A 111 0.29 -3.04 17.69
CA TRP A 111 -0.96 -2.43 18.16
C TRP A 111 -1.17 -2.55 19.68
N ASP A 112 -0.15 -2.95 20.40
CA ASP A 112 -0.20 -2.99 21.87
C ASP A 112 -0.33 -1.57 22.44
N GLU A 113 -1.07 -1.41 23.53
CA GLU A 113 -1.31 -0.10 24.17
C GLU A 113 0.00 0.67 24.48
N LYS A 114 1.05 -0.03 24.91
CA LYS A 114 2.37 0.57 25.18
C LYS A 114 3.04 1.21 23.96
N SER A 115 2.58 0.90 22.75
CA SER A 115 3.13 1.39 21.48
C SER A 115 2.49 2.71 21.04
N HIS A 116 1.45 3.19 21.72
CA HIS A 116 0.69 4.36 21.30
C HIS A 116 0.47 5.35 22.45
N PRO A 117 0.37 6.67 22.16
CA PRO A 117 0.09 7.67 23.17
C PRO A 117 -1.27 7.47 23.85
N GLU A 118 -1.32 7.56 25.17
CA GLU A 118 -2.52 7.37 26.00
C GLU A 118 -3.70 8.23 25.51
N LYS A 119 -3.44 9.49 25.15
CA LYS A 119 -4.48 10.42 24.67
C LYS A 119 -5.28 9.90 23.46
N TYR A 120 -4.67 9.07 22.60
CA TYR A 120 -5.37 8.47 21.45
C TYR A 120 -6.02 7.15 21.83
N LEU A 121 -5.40 6.37 22.72
CA LEU A 121 -5.98 5.12 23.25
C LEU A 121 -7.28 5.39 24.03
N ASP A 122 -7.31 6.44 24.82
CA ASP A 122 -8.47 6.83 25.65
C ASP A 122 -9.71 7.12 24.81
N MET A 123 -9.55 7.62 23.59
CA MET A 123 -10.68 7.86 22.68
C MET A 123 -11.44 6.57 22.32
N TYR A 124 -10.80 5.41 22.44
CA TYR A 124 -11.34 4.11 22.05
C TYR A 124 -11.53 3.14 23.22
N ARG A 125 -11.41 3.62 24.48
CA ARG A 125 -11.47 2.76 25.66
C ARG A 125 -12.80 2.03 25.79
N ASP A 126 -13.89 2.71 25.47
CA ASP A 126 -15.26 2.19 25.54
C ASP A 126 -15.85 1.87 24.14
N CYS A 127 -15.01 1.81 23.09
CA CYS A 127 -15.47 1.53 21.73
C CYS A 127 -15.83 0.04 21.57
N SER A 128 -16.99 -0.23 20.97
CA SER A 128 -17.45 -1.60 20.65
C SER A 128 -16.76 -2.18 19.42
N PHE A 129 -16.23 -1.33 18.53
CA PHE A 129 -15.61 -1.68 17.23
C PHE A 129 -16.55 -2.46 16.31
N GLU A 130 -17.79 -2.02 16.19
CA GLU A 130 -18.83 -2.70 15.38
C GLU A 130 -18.50 -2.80 13.89
N ALA A 131 -17.66 -1.89 13.36
CA ALA A 131 -17.22 -1.92 11.97
C ALA A 131 -16.24 -3.05 11.65
N THR A 132 -15.74 -3.77 12.65
CA THR A 132 -14.83 -4.91 12.49
C THR A 132 -15.44 -6.16 13.13
N PRO A 133 -15.51 -7.31 12.44
CA PRO A 133 -16.15 -8.50 12.97
C PRO A 133 -15.30 -9.21 14.04
N ASP A 134 -15.96 -9.93 14.94
CA ASP A 134 -15.33 -10.83 15.92
C ASP A 134 -15.65 -12.29 15.53
N LEU A 135 -15.00 -12.74 14.47
CA LEU A 135 -15.15 -14.09 13.94
C LEU A 135 -14.08 -15.04 14.51
N PRO A 136 -14.35 -16.36 14.54
CA PRO A 136 -13.30 -17.35 14.79
C PRO A 136 -12.11 -17.15 13.89
N ILE A 137 -10.91 -17.37 14.41
CA ILE A 137 -9.67 -17.22 13.61
C ILE A 137 -9.70 -18.17 12.42
N HIS A 138 -9.37 -17.64 11.24
CA HIS A 138 -9.35 -18.38 10.00
C HIS A 138 -8.33 -19.55 10.08
N PRO A 139 -8.69 -20.78 9.60
CA PRO A 139 -7.83 -21.96 9.74
C PRO A 139 -6.48 -21.85 9.03
N ASN A 140 -6.35 -20.93 8.08
CA ASN A 140 -5.12 -20.65 7.36
C ASN A 140 -4.40 -19.37 7.85
N GLN A 141 -4.83 -18.78 8.97
CA GLN A 141 -4.15 -17.64 9.58
C GLN A 141 -2.68 -17.97 9.87
N VAL A 142 -1.80 -17.04 9.56
CA VAL A 142 -0.36 -17.11 9.87
C VAL A 142 0.06 -15.96 10.79
N LYS A 143 1.22 -16.10 11.44
CA LYS A 143 1.71 -15.13 12.45
C LYS A 143 2.48 -13.95 11.82
N THR A 144 1.90 -13.29 10.82
CA THR A 144 2.51 -12.11 10.19
C THR A 144 2.21 -10.80 10.92
N CYS A 145 1.15 -10.78 11.73
CA CYS A 145 0.79 -9.65 12.59
C CYS A 145 0.09 -10.16 13.86
N PRO A 146 -0.09 -9.33 14.89
CA PRO A 146 -0.90 -9.65 16.05
C PRO A 146 -2.34 -9.97 15.64
N TYR A 147 -2.95 -10.96 16.27
CA TYR A 147 -4.35 -11.36 16.05
C TYR A 147 -5.03 -11.76 17.35
N GLY A 148 -6.36 -11.81 17.35
CA GLY A 148 -7.14 -12.22 18.50
C GLY A 148 -8.64 -12.09 18.31
N THR A 149 -9.38 -12.66 19.28
CA THR A 149 -10.82 -12.56 19.40
C THR A 149 -11.18 -11.97 20.77
N GLY A 150 -12.44 -11.58 20.97
CA GLY A 150 -12.94 -11.08 22.26
C GLY A 150 -12.14 -9.88 22.79
N GLU A 151 -11.67 -9.95 24.02
CA GLU A 151 -10.94 -8.83 24.66
C GLU A 151 -9.59 -8.53 23.98
N ARG A 152 -8.87 -9.57 23.54
CA ARG A 152 -7.61 -9.38 22.79
C ARG A 152 -7.86 -8.64 21.48
N ARG A 153 -8.96 -8.94 20.78
CA ARG A 153 -9.40 -8.19 19.60
C ARG A 153 -9.57 -6.71 19.92
N LYS A 154 -10.30 -6.39 20.99
CA LYS A 154 -10.56 -4.99 21.38
C LYS A 154 -9.27 -4.24 21.72
N GLU A 155 -8.35 -4.88 22.42
CA GLU A 155 -7.03 -4.32 22.72
C GLU A 155 -6.26 -3.95 21.42
N LEU A 156 -6.18 -4.89 20.49
CA LEU A 156 -5.50 -4.68 19.20
C LEU A 156 -6.16 -3.59 18.36
N LEU A 157 -7.50 -3.57 18.32
CA LEU A 157 -8.24 -2.54 17.59
C LEU A 157 -8.07 -1.16 18.23
N ARG A 158 -8.01 -1.06 19.54
CA ARG A 158 -7.73 0.20 20.25
C ARG A 158 -6.40 0.80 19.79
N GLY A 159 -5.35 -0.01 19.74
CA GLY A 159 -4.04 0.42 19.23
C GLY A 159 -4.06 0.79 17.74
N TYR A 160 -4.74 0.00 16.92
CA TYR A 160 -4.89 0.28 15.49
C TYR A 160 -5.60 1.61 15.22
N TYR A 161 -6.75 1.85 15.90
CA TYR A 161 -7.49 3.11 15.75
C TYR A 161 -6.74 4.31 16.34
N ALA A 162 -6.02 4.12 17.46
CA ALA A 162 -5.16 5.14 18.02
C ALA A 162 -4.05 5.57 17.04
N ALA A 163 -3.44 4.61 16.32
CA ALA A 163 -2.45 4.90 15.28
C ALA A 163 -3.03 5.70 14.12
N ILE A 164 -4.26 5.37 13.66
CA ILE A 164 -4.97 6.12 12.62
C ILE A 164 -5.26 7.54 13.09
N THR A 165 -5.80 7.71 14.30
CA THR A 165 -6.11 9.04 14.83
C THR A 165 -4.87 9.92 14.96
N ALA A 166 -3.74 9.34 15.38
CA ALA A 166 -2.48 10.05 15.42
C ALA A 166 -2.00 10.51 14.03
N MET A 167 -2.16 9.65 13.02
CA MET A 167 -1.84 9.99 11.63
C MET A 167 -2.76 11.07 11.08
N ASP A 168 -4.08 10.92 11.27
CA ASP A 168 -5.10 11.89 10.84
C ASP A 168 -4.83 13.28 11.42
N TYR A 169 -4.46 13.33 12.71
CA TYR A 169 -4.05 14.59 13.35
C TYR A 169 -2.86 15.25 12.64
N GLN A 170 -1.84 14.48 12.25
CA GLN A 170 -0.69 15.03 11.52
C GLN A 170 -1.07 15.47 10.11
N VAL A 171 -1.97 14.77 9.43
CA VAL A 171 -2.54 15.20 8.14
C VAL A 171 -3.27 16.53 8.31
N GLY A 172 -4.12 16.68 9.34
CA GLY A 172 -4.79 17.93 9.66
C GLY A 172 -3.83 19.10 9.80
N LEU A 173 -2.74 18.94 10.57
CA LEU A 173 -1.72 19.97 10.75
C LEU A 173 -0.98 20.34 9.44
N MET A 174 -0.84 19.41 8.51
CA MET A 174 -0.27 19.74 7.18
C MET A 174 -1.26 20.53 6.33
N LEU A 175 -2.55 20.19 6.36
CA LEU A 175 -3.59 20.94 5.64
C LEU A 175 -3.70 22.38 6.16
N GLU A 176 -3.73 22.57 7.48
CA GLU A 176 -3.71 23.87 8.12
C GLU A 176 -2.49 24.70 7.69
N LEU A 177 -1.30 24.08 7.64
CA LEU A 177 -0.09 24.74 7.17
C LEU A 177 -0.17 25.18 5.71
N LEU A 178 -0.76 24.39 4.81
CA LEU A 178 -0.96 24.79 3.41
C LEU A 178 -1.89 26.00 3.29
N ASP A 179 -2.93 26.08 4.14
CA ASP A 179 -3.82 27.24 4.22
C ASP A 179 -3.09 28.47 4.80
N GLU A 180 -2.32 28.30 5.88
CA GLU A 180 -1.48 29.37 6.47
C GLU A 180 -0.48 29.97 5.48
N LEU A 181 0.12 29.13 4.64
CA LEU A 181 1.09 29.56 3.61
C LEU A 181 0.42 30.12 2.34
N GLY A 182 -0.91 30.01 2.21
CA GLY A 182 -1.67 30.46 1.05
C GLY A 182 -1.41 29.65 -0.22
N ILE A 183 -0.98 28.39 -0.11
CA ILE A 183 -0.66 27.52 -1.25
C ILE A 183 -1.64 26.35 -1.39
N ARG A 184 -2.75 26.34 -0.66
CA ARG A 184 -3.73 25.25 -0.65
C ARG A 184 -4.40 25.06 -2.01
N GLU A 185 -4.66 26.13 -2.74
CA GLU A 185 -5.28 26.12 -4.08
C GLU A 185 -4.30 25.66 -5.17
N ASP A 186 -3.00 25.82 -4.96
CA ASP A 186 -1.93 25.38 -5.86
C ASP A 186 -1.40 23.98 -5.52
N THR A 187 -2.04 23.27 -4.58
CA THR A 187 -1.55 21.97 -4.09
C THR A 187 -2.59 20.86 -4.31
N LEU A 188 -2.27 19.90 -5.18
CA LEU A 188 -2.97 18.62 -5.26
C LEU A 188 -2.54 17.75 -4.09
N ILE A 189 -3.51 17.27 -3.31
CA ILE A 189 -3.31 16.35 -2.20
C ILE A 189 -3.95 15.01 -2.56
N MET A 190 -3.17 13.94 -2.45
CA MET A 190 -3.65 12.56 -2.59
C MET A 190 -3.35 11.80 -1.31
N PHE A 191 -4.35 11.09 -0.78
CA PHE A 191 -4.20 10.19 0.36
C PHE A 191 -4.58 8.77 -0.07
N THR A 192 -3.71 7.81 0.23
CA THR A 192 -3.94 6.40 -0.06
C THR A 192 -3.15 5.51 0.91
N SER A 193 -3.24 4.20 0.76
CA SER A 193 -2.47 3.20 1.49
C SER A 193 -1.76 2.26 0.51
N ASP A 194 -0.71 1.58 0.96
CA ASP A 194 0.03 0.59 0.18
C ASP A 194 -0.76 -0.72 -0.01
N ASN A 195 -1.58 -1.09 0.95
CA ASN A 195 -2.46 -2.28 0.92
C ASN A 195 -3.66 -2.10 1.86
N GLY A 196 -4.64 -2.98 1.72
CA GLY A 196 -5.75 -3.11 2.66
C GLY A 196 -5.34 -3.87 3.93
N MET A 197 -6.31 -4.11 4.82
CA MET A 197 -6.10 -4.79 6.11
C MET A 197 -7.33 -5.51 6.58
N ASN A 198 -7.20 -6.80 6.88
CA ASN A 198 -8.21 -7.55 7.62
C ASN A 198 -7.99 -7.36 9.13
N LEU A 199 -9.05 -7.05 9.82
CA LEU A 199 -9.10 -6.89 11.28
C LEU A 199 -10.19 -7.77 11.87
N GLY A 200 -10.18 -9.05 11.51
CA GLY A 200 -11.20 -10.04 11.83
C GLY A 200 -12.15 -10.37 10.68
N HIS A 201 -12.11 -9.62 9.55
CA HIS A 201 -12.86 -9.97 8.34
C HIS A 201 -12.44 -11.36 7.86
N HIS A 202 -13.37 -12.22 7.52
CA HIS A 202 -13.15 -13.64 7.23
C HIS A 202 -12.45 -14.43 8.36
N GLY A 203 -12.41 -13.90 9.59
CA GLY A 203 -11.59 -14.45 10.68
C GLY A 203 -10.09 -14.21 10.50
N ILE A 204 -9.68 -13.34 9.56
CA ILE A 204 -8.30 -13.05 9.21
C ILE A 204 -7.82 -11.76 9.87
N TRP A 205 -6.57 -11.77 10.30
CA TRP A 205 -5.82 -10.59 10.73
C TRP A 205 -4.58 -10.46 9.84
N GLY A 206 -4.39 -9.27 9.30
CA GLY A 206 -3.31 -9.03 8.35
C GLY A 206 -3.81 -8.72 6.93
N LYS A 207 -2.88 -8.48 6.05
CA LYS A 207 -3.09 -8.25 4.63
C LYS A 207 -3.11 -9.58 3.84
N GLY A 208 -2.83 -9.56 2.54
CA GLY A 208 -2.82 -10.79 1.73
C GLY A 208 -1.98 -11.92 2.31
N ASN A 209 -0.84 -11.59 2.92
CA ASN A 209 0.04 -12.56 3.61
C ASN A 209 -0.41 -12.90 5.05
N GLY A 210 -1.59 -12.49 5.48
CA GLY A 210 -2.22 -12.92 6.75
C GLY A 210 -2.66 -14.37 6.73
N THR A 211 -2.79 -14.97 5.55
CA THR A 211 -3.10 -16.40 5.36
C THR A 211 -2.06 -17.09 4.50
N TYR A 212 -2.00 -18.41 4.61
CA TYR A 212 -1.29 -19.26 3.67
C TYR A 212 -2.21 -20.40 3.20
N PRO A 213 -2.48 -20.54 1.88
CA PRO A 213 -2.07 -19.62 0.78
C PRO A 213 -2.58 -18.19 0.98
N GLN A 214 -1.87 -17.24 0.34
CA GLN A 214 -2.20 -15.82 0.43
C GLN A 214 -3.61 -15.54 -0.12
N ASN A 215 -4.29 -14.58 0.50
CA ASN A 215 -5.62 -14.16 0.08
C ASN A 215 -5.58 -12.86 -0.73
N MET A 216 -6.66 -12.63 -1.50
CA MET A 216 -6.87 -11.43 -2.31
C MET A 216 -8.27 -10.84 -2.06
N TYR A 217 -8.80 -10.98 -0.84
CA TYR A 217 -10.08 -10.36 -0.47
C TYR A 217 -10.02 -8.84 -0.64
N ASP A 218 -11.15 -8.22 -0.94
CA ASP A 218 -11.21 -6.75 -1.08
C ASP A 218 -10.65 -6.05 0.15
N THR A 219 -10.88 -6.58 1.33
CA THR A 219 -10.28 -6.08 2.58
C THR A 219 -8.75 -6.12 2.61
N SER A 220 -8.11 -6.99 1.84
CA SER A 220 -6.65 -7.07 1.71
C SER A 220 -6.08 -6.19 0.59
N VAL A 221 -6.84 -5.96 -0.49
CA VAL A 221 -6.31 -5.34 -1.71
C VAL A 221 -6.91 -3.98 -2.04
N LYS A 222 -8.11 -3.70 -1.56
CA LYS A 222 -8.77 -2.40 -1.74
C LYS A 222 -8.26 -1.41 -0.71
N VAL A 223 -7.92 -0.21 -1.17
CA VAL A 223 -7.38 0.86 -0.34
C VAL A 223 -8.24 2.12 -0.45
N PRO A 224 -8.27 2.98 0.58
CA PRO A 224 -8.84 4.32 0.42
C PRO A 224 -8.02 5.09 -0.61
N PHE A 225 -8.71 5.89 -1.43
CA PHE A 225 -8.09 6.90 -2.26
C PHE A 225 -8.90 8.18 -2.17
N LEU A 226 -8.28 9.24 -1.69
CA LEU A 226 -8.88 10.57 -1.57
C LEU A 226 -8.00 11.56 -2.35
N ALA A 227 -8.63 12.40 -3.15
CA ALA A 227 -7.96 13.49 -3.85
C ALA A 227 -8.64 14.81 -3.50
N SER A 228 -7.84 15.84 -3.27
CA SER A 228 -8.33 17.19 -2.97
C SER A 228 -7.43 18.22 -3.64
N TRP A 229 -8.03 19.03 -4.51
CA TRP A 229 -7.37 20.18 -5.13
C TRP A 229 -8.39 21.30 -5.23
N LYS A 230 -8.33 22.20 -4.28
CA LYS A 230 -9.30 23.27 -4.10
C LYS A 230 -9.41 24.14 -5.35
N GLY A 231 -10.64 24.30 -5.87
CA GLY A 231 -10.90 25.03 -7.11
C GLY A 231 -10.66 24.26 -8.42
N HIS A 232 -10.11 23.07 -8.38
CA HIS A 232 -9.80 22.23 -9.56
C HIS A 232 -10.56 20.90 -9.58
N ILE A 233 -10.67 20.23 -8.45
CA ILE A 233 -11.43 18.98 -8.32
C ILE A 233 -12.76 19.27 -7.63
N PRO A 234 -13.89 18.75 -8.16
CA PRO A 234 -15.20 18.91 -7.53
C PRO A 234 -15.23 18.38 -6.10
N GLU A 235 -15.78 19.16 -5.19
CA GLU A 235 -15.87 18.79 -3.77
C GLU A 235 -17.03 17.81 -3.50
N ASN A 236 -16.89 16.98 -2.44
CA ASN A 236 -17.94 16.09 -1.95
C ASN A 236 -18.48 15.11 -3.00
N GLN A 237 -17.61 14.61 -3.87
CA GLN A 237 -17.94 13.60 -4.88
C GLN A 237 -17.36 12.24 -4.52
N VAL A 238 -18.05 11.20 -4.94
CA VAL A 238 -17.58 9.82 -4.94
C VAL A 238 -17.48 9.37 -6.39
N CYS A 239 -16.33 8.80 -6.75
CA CYS A 239 -16.10 8.24 -8.08
C CYS A 239 -16.04 6.72 -7.99
N GLU A 240 -16.90 6.04 -8.74
CA GLU A 240 -16.97 4.57 -8.78
C GLU A 240 -16.04 3.95 -9.83
N ALA A 241 -15.27 4.75 -10.57
CA ALA A 241 -14.31 4.24 -11.54
C ALA A 241 -13.24 3.42 -10.86
N MET A 242 -12.88 2.30 -11.48
CA MET A 242 -11.83 1.41 -10.96
C MET A 242 -10.44 1.96 -11.27
N CYS A 243 -9.67 2.27 -10.23
CA CYS A 243 -8.30 2.75 -10.32
C CYS A 243 -7.35 1.85 -9.53
N SER A 244 -6.07 1.87 -9.90
CA SER A 244 -5.01 1.17 -9.20
C SER A 244 -3.80 2.08 -9.01
N HIS A 245 -2.89 1.72 -8.10
CA HIS A 245 -1.66 2.48 -7.86
C HIS A 245 -0.80 2.65 -9.12
N TYR A 246 -0.80 1.68 -10.02
CA TYR A 246 -0.06 1.80 -11.28
C TYR A 246 -0.64 2.87 -12.25
N ASP A 247 -1.82 3.42 -11.96
CA ASP A 247 -2.44 4.51 -12.71
C ASP A 247 -1.95 5.90 -12.25
N ILE A 248 -1.34 6.00 -11.06
CA ILE A 248 -0.83 7.27 -10.52
C ILE A 248 0.24 7.85 -11.44
N PHE A 249 1.17 7.03 -11.93
CA PHE A 249 2.25 7.50 -12.80
C PHE A 249 1.71 8.15 -14.08
N PRO A 250 0.92 7.48 -14.95
CA PRO A 250 0.37 8.11 -16.15
C PRO A 250 -0.56 9.29 -15.84
N THR A 251 -1.25 9.29 -14.71
CA THR A 251 -2.08 10.44 -14.29
C THR A 251 -1.24 11.67 -13.99
N LEU A 252 -0.17 11.54 -13.22
CA LEU A 252 0.73 12.65 -12.93
C LEU A 252 1.49 13.13 -14.18
N GLN A 253 1.88 12.19 -15.06
CA GLN A 253 2.54 12.52 -16.32
C GLN A 253 1.62 13.35 -17.22
N GLU A 254 0.35 12.98 -17.34
CA GLU A 254 -0.65 13.73 -18.11
C GLU A 254 -0.97 15.08 -17.47
N LEU A 255 -1.33 15.09 -16.17
CA LEU A 255 -1.70 16.28 -15.43
C LEU A 255 -0.64 17.37 -15.47
N LEU A 256 0.62 16.99 -15.27
CA LEU A 256 1.75 17.89 -15.15
C LEU A 256 2.54 18.04 -16.47
N GLN A 257 2.09 17.37 -17.55
CA GLN A 257 2.74 17.34 -18.86
C GLN A 257 4.23 16.99 -18.78
N LEU A 258 4.57 16.00 -17.91
CA LEU A 258 5.96 15.63 -17.66
C LEU A 258 6.59 15.04 -18.91
N SER A 259 7.73 15.58 -19.31
CA SER A 259 8.60 15.03 -20.35
C SER A 259 9.70 14.16 -19.74
N GLY A 260 10.20 13.20 -20.51
CA GLY A 260 11.28 12.30 -20.11
C GLY A 260 11.08 10.87 -20.60
N ASP A 261 12.12 10.07 -20.51
CA ASP A 261 12.10 8.68 -20.96
C ASP A 261 11.68 7.73 -19.86
N VAL A 262 10.65 6.93 -20.13
CA VAL A 262 10.21 5.84 -19.25
C VAL A 262 10.79 4.52 -19.75
N ARG A 263 11.65 3.90 -18.96
CA ARG A 263 12.42 2.70 -19.35
C ARG A 263 11.57 1.43 -19.48
N GLN A 264 10.50 1.35 -18.68
CA GLN A 264 9.59 0.21 -18.65
C GLN A 264 8.26 0.54 -19.32
N LYS A 265 7.54 -0.49 -19.78
CA LYS A 265 6.12 -0.35 -20.12
C LYS A 265 5.30 -0.13 -18.84
N LEU A 266 4.38 0.81 -18.87
CA LEU A 266 3.45 1.07 -17.77
C LEU A 266 2.12 0.39 -18.04
N PRO A 267 1.59 -0.45 -17.13
CA PRO A 267 0.29 -1.07 -17.27
C PRO A 267 -0.88 -0.12 -16.98
N GLY A 268 -0.57 1.02 -16.34
CA GLY A 268 -1.55 1.99 -15.88
C GLY A 268 -2.16 2.85 -16.98
N ARG A 269 -3.32 3.41 -16.68
CA ARG A 269 -4.01 4.43 -17.48
C ARG A 269 -4.28 5.63 -16.60
N SER A 270 -4.16 6.82 -17.17
CA SER A 270 -4.51 8.03 -16.45
C SER A 270 -5.98 8.02 -16.01
N PHE A 271 -6.20 8.41 -14.78
CA PHE A 271 -7.52 8.67 -14.22
C PHE A 271 -7.82 10.17 -14.06
N LEU A 272 -7.07 11.05 -14.75
CA LEU A 272 -7.27 12.49 -14.68
C LEU A 272 -8.70 12.89 -14.98
N ASN A 273 -9.30 12.30 -16.03
CA ASN A 273 -10.71 12.55 -16.37
C ASN A 273 -11.68 12.22 -15.21
N TRP A 274 -11.36 11.24 -14.37
CA TRP A 274 -12.18 10.88 -13.22
C TRP A 274 -12.00 11.83 -12.04
N LEU A 275 -10.86 12.50 -11.92
CA LEU A 275 -10.66 13.58 -10.95
C LEU A 275 -11.50 14.80 -11.31
N GLU A 276 -11.61 15.14 -12.60
CA GLU A 276 -12.35 16.30 -13.10
C GLU A 276 -13.85 16.01 -13.24
N HIS A 277 -14.21 14.78 -13.63
CA HIS A 277 -15.57 14.33 -13.95
C HIS A 277 -15.91 13.01 -13.25
N PRO A 278 -16.12 13.00 -11.92
CA PRO A 278 -16.26 11.78 -11.12
C PRO A 278 -17.49 10.91 -11.39
N ASN A 279 -18.46 11.41 -12.16
CA ASN A 279 -19.72 10.71 -12.45
C ASN A 279 -19.65 9.72 -13.63
N GLY A 280 -18.46 9.41 -14.13
CA GLY A 280 -18.26 8.44 -15.20
C GLY A 280 -18.17 7.00 -14.68
N THR A 281 -18.37 6.05 -15.60
CA THR A 281 -18.18 4.61 -15.36
C THR A 281 -16.99 4.13 -16.18
N ASP A 282 -16.21 3.22 -15.61
CA ASP A 282 -15.12 2.52 -16.31
C ASP A 282 -15.36 1.02 -16.24
N GLU A 283 -15.41 0.34 -17.38
CA GLU A 283 -15.65 -1.10 -17.48
C GLU A 283 -14.32 -1.91 -17.45
N ARG A 284 -13.19 -1.26 -17.16
CA ARG A 284 -11.91 -1.95 -17.15
C ARG A 284 -11.77 -2.94 -15.99
N SER A 285 -10.86 -3.87 -16.18
CA SER A 285 -10.41 -4.75 -15.10
C SER A 285 -9.11 -4.24 -14.48
N ILE A 286 -9.00 -4.43 -13.16
CA ILE A 286 -7.79 -4.22 -12.37
C ILE A 286 -7.11 -5.56 -12.14
N VAL A 287 -5.78 -5.60 -12.21
CA VAL A 287 -4.97 -6.76 -11.86
C VAL A 287 -4.10 -6.47 -10.66
N ILE A 288 -3.94 -7.45 -9.80
CA ILE A 288 -3.08 -7.39 -8.62
C ILE A 288 -2.26 -8.68 -8.55
N VAL A 289 -1.03 -8.54 -8.11
CA VAL A 289 -0.13 -9.64 -7.79
C VAL A 289 0.22 -9.56 -6.31
N ASP A 290 0.34 -10.69 -5.65
CA ASP A 290 0.80 -10.73 -4.28
C ASP A 290 2.32 -10.42 -4.17
N GLU A 291 2.77 -10.24 -2.95
CA GLU A 291 4.15 -9.90 -2.59
C GLU A 291 5.19 -10.89 -3.17
N TYR A 292 4.78 -12.14 -3.43
CA TYR A 292 5.68 -13.23 -3.84
C TYR A 292 5.52 -13.66 -5.29
N GLY A 293 4.42 -13.27 -5.93
CA GLY A 293 4.13 -13.52 -7.33
C GLY A 293 3.29 -14.74 -7.70
N PRO A 294 3.10 -15.79 -6.86
CA PRO A 294 2.32 -16.96 -7.25
C PRO A 294 0.80 -16.76 -7.13
N VAL A 295 0.33 -15.70 -6.50
CA VAL A 295 -1.09 -15.37 -6.44
C VAL A 295 -1.34 -14.13 -7.26
N ARG A 296 -2.24 -14.23 -8.23
CA ARG A 296 -2.63 -13.13 -9.11
C ARG A 296 -4.15 -13.01 -9.13
N MET A 297 -4.64 -11.81 -9.23
CA MET A 297 -6.06 -11.49 -9.25
C MET A 297 -6.38 -10.57 -10.42
N VAL A 298 -7.51 -10.81 -11.06
CA VAL A 298 -8.17 -9.87 -11.96
C VAL A 298 -9.58 -9.58 -11.44
N ARG A 299 -9.96 -8.31 -11.43
CA ARG A 299 -11.25 -7.85 -10.93
C ARG A 299 -11.83 -6.77 -11.83
N ASN A 300 -13.13 -6.85 -12.08
CA ASN A 300 -13.95 -5.75 -12.59
C ASN A 300 -15.06 -5.43 -11.55
N HIS A 301 -16.07 -4.66 -11.92
CA HIS A 301 -17.15 -4.30 -10.99
C HIS A 301 -17.95 -5.51 -10.50
N ASP A 302 -18.20 -6.50 -11.37
CA ASP A 302 -19.07 -7.63 -11.07
C ASP A 302 -18.30 -8.88 -10.61
N TRP A 303 -17.10 -9.11 -11.12
CA TRP A 303 -16.41 -10.37 -10.95
C TRP A 303 -14.97 -10.21 -10.48
N LYS A 304 -14.53 -11.16 -9.67
CA LYS A 304 -13.14 -11.32 -9.23
C LYS A 304 -12.70 -12.76 -9.43
N LEU A 305 -11.59 -12.95 -10.13
CA LEU A 305 -10.87 -14.23 -10.22
C LEU A 305 -9.54 -14.12 -9.45
N VAL A 306 -9.31 -15.05 -8.52
CA VAL A 306 -8.01 -15.24 -7.86
C VAL A 306 -7.40 -16.53 -8.38
N GLN A 307 -6.26 -16.40 -9.02
CA GLN A 307 -5.51 -17.52 -9.60
C GLN A 307 -4.26 -17.76 -8.76
N ARG A 308 -4.12 -18.95 -8.19
CA ARG A 308 -2.91 -19.39 -7.48
C ARG A 308 -2.14 -20.39 -8.32
N TYR A 309 -0.87 -20.16 -8.49
CA TYR A 309 0.03 -20.98 -9.31
C TYR A 309 0.87 -21.90 -8.43
N PRO A 310 1.21 -23.14 -8.91
CA PRO A 310 0.79 -23.68 -10.20
C PRO A 310 -0.62 -24.31 -10.21
N GLU A 311 -1.18 -24.72 -9.05
CA GLU A 311 -2.31 -25.66 -8.99
C GLU A 311 -3.54 -25.14 -8.22
N GLY A 312 -3.50 -23.93 -7.71
CA GLY A 312 -4.59 -23.39 -6.88
C GLY A 312 -4.32 -23.55 -5.37
N PRO A 313 -5.35 -23.45 -4.50
CA PRO A 313 -6.79 -23.31 -4.84
C PRO A 313 -7.12 -21.96 -5.48
N ASN A 314 -7.98 -21.97 -6.49
CA ASN A 314 -8.45 -20.78 -7.17
C ASN A 314 -9.81 -20.33 -6.64
N GLU A 315 -10.14 -19.05 -6.83
CA GLU A 315 -11.39 -18.47 -6.34
C GLU A 315 -12.03 -17.61 -7.44
N LEU A 316 -13.37 -17.65 -7.49
CA LEU A 316 -14.19 -16.80 -8.34
C LEU A 316 -15.34 -16.25 -7.51
N TYR A 317 -15.49 -14.93 -7.49
CA TYR A 317 -16.55 -14.25 -6.73
C TYR A 317 -17.38 -13.36 -7.64
N HIS A 318 -18.70 -13.33 -7.41
CA HIS A 318 -19.62 -12.39 -8.03
C HIS A 318 -19.81 -11.17 -7.12
N ILE A 319 -18.91 -10.22 -7.22
CA ILE A 319 -18.73 -9.12 -6.24
C ILE A 319 -19.98 -8.27 -6.08
N SER A 320 -20.74 -8.02 -7.16
CA SER A 320 -21.96 -7.22 -7.08
C SER A 320 -23.11 -7.94 -6.33
N GLU A 321 -23.07 -9.26 -6.18
CA GLU A 321 -24.06 -10.05 -5.43
C GLU A 321 -23.49 -10.58 -4.09
N ASP A 322 -22.17 -10.69 -3.97
CA ASP A 322 -21.43 -11.23 -2.83
C ASP A 322 -20.28 -10.28 -2.46
N THR A 323 -20.63 -9.14 -1.89
CA THR A 323 -19.68 -8.08 -1.50
C THR A 323 -18.69 -8.50 -0.43
N GLU A 324 -19.05 -9.50 0.35
CA GLU A 324 -18.20 -10.05 1.42
C GLU A 324 -17.37 -11.26 0.96
N GLU A 325 -17.46 -11.66 -0.32
CA GLU A 325 -16.65 -12.74 -0.89
C GLU A 325 -16.75 -14.08 -0.10
N GLU A 326 -17.96 -14.44 0.32
CA GLU A 326 -18.22 -15.63 1.12
C GLU A 326 -18.43 -16.89 0.25
N CYS A 327 -18.86 -16.72 -1.01
CA CYS A 327 -19.25 -17.80 -1.89
C CYS A 327 -18.26 -17.97 -3.05
N ASN A 328 -17.28 -18.89 -2.90
CA ASN A 328 -16.38 -19.23 -3.99
C ASN A 328 -17.10 -20.05 -5.08
N LEU A 329 -17.28 -19.47 -6.25
CA LEU A 329 -17.93 -20.06 -7.42
C LEU A 329 -16.96 -20.79 -8.37
N TYR A 330 -15.65 -20.81 -8.09
CA TYR A 330 -14.67 -21.49 -8.94
C TYR A 330 -14.95 -23.00 -9.00
N GLY A 331 -14.90 -23.56 -10.22
CA GLY A 331 -15.24 -24.97 -10.45
C GLY A 331 -16.74 -25.26 -10.63
N ASN A 332 -17.61 -24.26 -10.50
CA ASN A 332 -19.00 -24.40 -10.86
C ASN A 332 -19.14 -24.36 -12.40
N PRO A 333 -19.70 -25.43 -13.05
CA PRO A 333 -19.82 -25.52 -14.52
C PRO A 333 -20.53 -24.32 -15.18
N ARG A 334 -21.44 -23.69 -14.46
CA ARG A 334 -22.14 -22.48 -14.96
C ARG A 334 -21.21 -21.31 -15.26
N TYR A 335 -20.10 -21.20 -14.52
CA TYR A 335 -19.18 -20.06 -14.60
C TYR A 335 -17.80 -20.45 -15.19
N GLU A 336 -17.65 -21.66 -15.71
CA GLU A 336 -16.37 -22.15 -16.24
C GLU A 336 -15.85 -21.30 -17.40
N SER A 337 -16.72 -20.92 -18.34
CA SER A 337 -16.35 -20.05 -19.47
C SER A 337 -15.91 -18.67 -18.99
N LEU A 338 -16.60 -18.08 -18.02
CA LEU A 338 -16.26 -16.80 -17.45
C LEU A 338 -14.90 -16.85 -16.74
N ALA A 339 -14.67 -17.87 -15.91
CA ALA A 339 -13.39 -18.04 -15.22
C ALA A 339 -12.23 -18.20 -16.21
N LEU A 340 -12.45 -18.94 -17.31
CA LEU A 340 -11.46 -19.11 -18.37
C LEU A 340 -11.15 -17.78 -19.09
N ASP A 341 -12.14 -16.96 -19.38
CA ASP A 341 -11.94 -15.69 -20.07
C ASP A 341 -11.26 -14.67 -19.16
N MET A 342 -11.61 -14.59 -17.88
CA MET A 342 -10.89 -13.78 -16.90
C MET A 342 -9.44 -14.24 -16.73
N ARG A 343 -9.18 -15.54 -16.71
CA ARG A 343 -7.83 -16.09 -16.67
C ARG A 343 -7.00 -15.70 -17.90
N LYS A 344 -7.56 -15.79 -19.11
CA LYS A 344 -6.88 -15.33 -20.33
C LYS A 344 -6.54 -13.86 -20.28
N GLN A 345 -7.44 -13.02 -19.76
CA GLN A 345 -7.19 -11.60 -19.56
C GLN A 345 -6.03 -11.37 -18.61
N LEU A 346 -6.00 -12.08 -17.48
CA LEU A 346 -4.92 -12.02 -16.50
C LEU A 346 -3.57 -12.42 -17.12
N GLU A 347 -3.54 -13.56 -17.80
CA GLU A 347 -2.33 -14.09 -18.45
C GLU A 347 -1.83 -13.14 -19.55
N HIS A 348 -2.73 -12.53 -20.33
CA HIS A 348 -2.37 -11.55 -21.36
C HIS A 348 -1.67 -10.32 -20.76
N ILE A 349 -2.22 -9.75 -19.70
CA ILE A 349 -1.65 -8.57 -19.05
C ILE A 349 -0.25 -8.90 -18.49
N PHE A 350 -0.07 -10.03 -17.84
CA PHE A 350 1.25 -10.43 -17.32
C PHE A 350 2.25 -10.78 -18.44
N ALA A 351 1.79 -11.30 -19.58
CA ALA A 351 2.64 -11.53 -20.75
C ALA A 351 3.10 -10.23 -21.40
N GLU A 352 2.29 -9.18 -21.34
CA GLU A 352 2.61 -7.87 -21.93
C GLU A 352 3.52 -7.02 -21.04
N TYR A 353 3.28 -6.99 -19.74
CA TYR A 353 3.93 -6.08 -18.79
C TYR A 353 4.90 -6.76 -17.83
N GLY A 354 4.77 -8.07 -17.63
CA GLY A 354 5.63 -8.83 -16.74
C GLY A 354 6.99 -9.15 -17.37
N ASP A 355 8.02 -9.21 -16.53
CA ASP A 355 9.32 -9.76 -16.93
C ASP A 355 9.28 -11.28 -16.77
N SER A 356 9.37 -12.01 -17.89
CA SER A 356 9.36 -13.48 -17.89
C SER A 356 10.54 -14.13 -17.13
N GLU A 357 11.62 -13.38 -16.89
CA GLU A 357 12.75 -13.83 -16.08
C GLU A 357 12.53 -13.67 -14.58
N LEU A 358 11.55 -12.83 -14.21
CA LEU A 358 11.14 -12.57 -12.81
C LEU A 358 9.77 -13.19 -12.49
N ASP A 359 9.30 -14.14 -13.30
CA ASP A 359 7.98 -14.74 -13.15
C ASP A 359 7.89 -15.61 -11.89
N GLY A 360 7.29 -15.06 -10.83
CA GLY A 360 7.11 -15.74 -9.53
C GLY A 360 6.10 -16.89 -9.55
N THR A 361 5.33 -17.08 -10.65
CA THR A 361 4.37 -18.20 -10.76
C THR A 361 5.02 -19.56 -10.86
N LYS A 362 6.30 -19.61 -11.20
CA LYS A 362 7.06 -20.85 -11.38
C LYS A 362 7.64 -21.41 -10.09
N GLU A 363 7.51 -20.70 -9.00
CA GLU A 363 8.15 -21.05 -7.72
C GLU A 363 7.11 -21.22 -6.63
N ALA A 364 7.17 -22.37 -5.92
CA ALA A 364 6.40 -22.54 -4.71
C ALA A 364 6.98 -21.65 -3.61
N ILE A 365 6.16 -20.82 -3.01
CA ILE A 365 6.54 -19.96 -1.89
C ILE A 365 5.94 -20.51 -0.62
N TYR A 366 6.80 -20.73 0.37
CA TYR A 366 6.43 -21.18 1.70
C TYR A 366 6.95 -20.17 2.72
N GLY A 367 6.10 -19.68 3.61
CA GLY A 367 6.57 -18.86 4.73
C GLY A 367 5.98 -17.47 4.83
N THR A 368 6.55 -16.65 5.69
CA THR A 368 6.00 -15.39 6.19
C THR A 368 6.67 -14.13 5.64
N GLY A 369 7.39 -14.21 4.55
CA GLY A 369 8.05 -13.04 3.97
C GLY A 369 8.95 -13.37 2.78
N GLN A 370 9.30 -12.36 1.99
CA GLN A 370 10.25 -12.48 0.90
C GLN A 370 11.66 -12.18 1.42
N PHE A 371 12.54 -13.19 1.38
CA PHE A 371 13.91 -13.06 1.88
C PHE A 371 14.97 -12.85 0.78
N GLY A 372 14.57 -12.80 -0.48
CA GLY A 372 15.52 -12.65 -1.57
C GLY A 372 14.84 -12.44 -2.93
N PRO A 373 15.64 -12.16 -3.97
CA PRO A 373 15.14 -11.99 -5.32
C PRO A 373 14.56 -13.30 -5.87
N VAL A 374 13.57 -13.19 -6.75
CA VAL A 374 12.89 -14.30 -7.44
C VAL A 374 13.48 -14.55 -8.84
N GLY A 375 13.10 -15.65 -9.46
CA GLY A 375 13.50 -15.98 -10.82
C GLY A 375 14.99 -16.20 -10.98
N LYS A 376 15.57 -15.72 -12.07
CA LYS A 376 17.00 -15.90 -12.38
C LYS A 376 17.97 -15.27 -11.39
N PHE A 377 17.52 -14.35 -10.57
CA PHE A 377 18.31 -13.70 -9.52
C PHE A 377 18.28 -14.45 -8.20
N ALA A 378 17.57 -15.54 -8.15
CA ALA A 378 17.49 -16.39 -7.00
C ALA A 378 18.84 -16.99 -6.63
N VAL A 379 19.30 -16.70 -5.43
CA VAL A 379 20.57 -17.25 -4.90
C VAL A 379 20.40 -18.59 -4.18
N SER A 380 19.17 -19.04 -3.95
CA SER A 380 18.85 -20.32 -3.31
C SER A 380 17.55 -20.88 -3.87
N THR A 381 17.53 -22.19 -4.10
CA THR A 381 16.31 -22.96 -4.42
C THR A 381 15.50 -23.29 -3.17
N GLN A 382 16.07 -23.12 -2.00
CA GLN A 382 15.44 -23.30 -0.68
C GLN A 382 14.97 -21.93 -0.16
N ARG A 383 13.91 -21.42 -0.77
CA ARG A 383 13.32 -20.17 -0.35
C ARG A 383 12.17 -20.50 0.57
N PHE A 384 12.18 -20.09 1.76
CA PHE A 384 11.10 -20.34 2.71
C PHE A 384 11.01 -21.78 3.24
N GLU A 385 12.12 -22.39 3.66
CA GLU A 385 12.13 -23.60 4.48
C GLU A 385 11.59 -23.38 5.91
N GLY A 386 10.78 -22.37 6.12
CA GLY A 386 9.98 -22.23 7.31
C GLY A 386 8.60 -22.80 7.02
N LYS A 387 8.11 -23.77 7.77
CA LYS A 387 6.67 -24.01 7.85
C LYS A 387 6.03 -22.68 8.18
N ALA A 388 5.01 -22.27 7.40
CA ALA A 388 4.18 -21.14 7.82
C ALA A 388 3.79 -21.40 9.28
N ASP A 389 4.20 -20.53 10.20
CA ASP A 389 3.78 -20.62 11.60
C ASP A 389 2.28 -20.35 11.60
N LYS A 390 1.49 -21.44 11.45
CA LYS A 390 0.05 -21.35 11.57
C LYS A 390 -0.30 -20.88 12.98
N ALA A 391 -1.34 -20.09 13.06
CA ALA A 391 -1.97 -19.79 14.33
C ALA A 391 -2.44 -21.11 14.97
N ASP A 392 -2.09 -21.33 16.25
CA ASP A 392 -2.56 -22.46 17.04
C ASP A 392 -4.06 -22.35 17.32
#